data_bbf0c08e47febb4fd553a02257143f2b
#
_entry.id   bbf0c08e47febb4fd553a02257143f2b
#
_cell.length_a   1.000
_cell.length_b   1.000
_cell.length_c   1.000
_cell.angle_alpha   90.00
_cell.angle_beta   90.00
_cell.angle_gamma   90.00
#
_symmetry.space_group_name_H-M   'P 1'
#
loop_
_entity.id
_entity.type
_entity.pdbx_description
1 polymer ?
#
loop_
_entity_poly.entity_id
_entity_poly.type
_entity_poly.pdbx_seq_one_letter_code
_entity_poly.pdbx_strand_id
1 'polypeptide(L)'
;MPFPNKTTGSPIRAKVVGQYRDELLPLLSEYPVEILDTDSSETPGLVFSYGGDALLGAERDFPGIPKLPLRDKSHNPRCQRHCERQCLDAFFEGRIALAEYMKLRASVHGRELTALNDIVLERRLHPLGAIRFQASVNGGAPLPRVIADALVIATPYGSTGYFKSITRGAFERGIGLAYSNPIDGEQFLVVGEDSSISVKILRGPAILQAGNSPKGVELTDGDEFTIAAAREKARIYGLDEFRCQECYNLRRMHGRDAL
;
A
#
# COMPACT_ATOMS: atom_id res chain seq x y z
N MET A 1 19.77 5.27 -11.36
CA MET A 1 21.21 5.50 -11.13
C MET A 1 21.61 4.59 -9.98
N PRO A 2 22.70 3.81 -10.10
CA PRO A 2 23.22 3.04 -8.97
C PRO A 2 23.74 4.03 -7.92
N PHE A 3 23.47 3.76 -6.64
CA PHE A 3 24.06 4.53 -5.54
C PHE A 3 25.60 4.35 -5.51
N PRO A 4 26.33 5.37 -5.08
CA PRO A 4 27.80 5.32 -5.09
C PRO A 4 28.34 4.26 -4.14
N ASN A 5 29.39 3.60 -4.60
CA ASN A 5 30.20 2.64 -3.84
C ASN A 5 30.70 3.21 -2.49
N LYS A 6 30.90 2.32 -1.57
CA LYS A 6 31.27 2.42 -0.13
C LYS A 6 32.36 3.42 0.31
N THR A 7 32.97 4.26 -0.51
CA THR A 7 34.22 4.94 -0.10
C THR A 7 34.37 6.44 -0.38
N THR A 8 33.45 7.12 -1.06
CA THR A 8 33.67 8.56 -1.41
C THR A 8 32.42 9.43 -1.54
N GLY A 9 31.24 9.00 -1.12
CA GLY A 9 29.98 9.78 -1.25
C GLY A 9 29.57 10.44 0.07
N SER A 10 28.94 11.62 -0.04
CA SER A 10 28.24 12.24 1.10
C SER A 10 27.20 11.26 1.66
N PRO A 11 26.90 11.33 2.99
CA PRO A 11 25.89 10.47 3.59
C PRO A 11 24.53 10.64 2.91
N ILE A 12 23.74 9.56 2.86
CA ILE A 12 22.38 9.60 2.31
C ILE A 12 21.49 10.37 3.29
N ARG A 13 20.91 11.48 2.85
CA ARG A 13 19.95 12.23 3.65
C ARG A 13 18.61 11.50 3.63
N ALA A 14 18.16 11.02 4.78
CA ALA A 14 17.01 10.15 4.89
C ALA A 14 16.05 10.56 6.01
N LYS A 15 14.77 10.19 5.85
CA LYS A 15 13.79 10.20 6.93
C LYS A 15 13.46 8.77 7.36
N VAL A 16 13.13 8.61 8.63
CA VAL A 16 12.63 7.36 9.19
C VAL A 16 11.18 7.56 9.59
N VAL A 17 10.28 6.71 9.11
CA VAL A 17 8.85 6.76 9.41
C VAL A 17 8.36 5.42 9.95
N GLY A 18 7.35 5.46 10.80
CA GLY A 18 6.74 4.30 11.44
C GLY A 18 6.62 4.46 12.94
N GLN A 19 5.75 3.66 13.54
CA GLN A 19 5.45 3.73 14.98
C GLN A 19 6.68 3.44 15.86
N TYR A 20 7.54 2.52 15.43
CA TYR A 20 8.73 2.07 16.18
C TYR A 20 10.05 2.62 15.60
N ARG A 21 9.99 3.73 14.88
CA ARG A 21 11.14 4.30 14.15
C ARG A 21 12.38 4.52 15.04
N ASP A 22 12.18 4.88 16.30
CA ASP A 22 13.27 5.19 17.23
C ASP A 22 14.10 3.96 17.59
N GLU A 23 13.55 2.75 17.46
CA GLU A 23 14.27 1.48 17.62
C GLU A 23 15.32 1.25 16.50
N LEU A 24 15.08 1.84 15.31
CA LEU A 24 15.97 1.70 14.16
C LEU A 24 17.15 2.69 14.18
N LEU A 25 17.00 3.84 14.83
CA LEU A 25 18.00 4.93 14.82
C LEU A 25 19.39 4.50 15.29
N PRO A 26 19.54 3.73 16.39
CA PRO A 26 20.87 3.25 16.83
C PRO A 26 21.57 2.40 15.77
N LEU A 27 20.81 1.55 15.06
CA LEU A 27 21.38 0.73 14.01
C LEU A 27 21.77 1.56 12.78
N LEU A 28 20.98 2.56 12.40
CA LEU A 28 21.27 3.43 11.27
C LEU A 28 22.53 4.29 11.49
N SER A 29 22.90 4.59 12.75
CA SER A 29 24.12 5.33 13.04
C SER A 29 25.42 4.61 12.64
N GLU A 30 25.36 3.32 12.36
CA GLU A 30 26.48 2.51 11.87
C GLU A 30 26.67 2.61 10.33
N TYR A 31 25.76 3.28 9.63
CA TYR A 31 25.75 3.40 8.17
C TYR A 31 25.94 4.85 7.72
N PRO A 32 26.36 5.10 6.47
CA PRO A 32 26.56 6.45 5.94
C PRO A 32 25.22 7.15 5.63
N VAL A 33 24.46 7.44 6.69
CA VAL A 33 23.13 8.08 6.64
C VAL A 33 23.11 9.30 7.54
N GLU A 34 22.59 10.41 7.02
CA GLU A 34 22.18 11.60 7.77
C GLU A 34 20.67 11.57 7.97
N ILE A 35 20.22 11.41 9.21
CA ILE A 35 18.79 11.38 9.50
C ILE A 35 18.28 12.81 9.64
N LEU A 36 17.34 13.16 8.77
CA LEU A 36 16.63 14.43 8.82
C LEU A 36 15.59 14.44 9.94
N ASP A 37 15.47 15.55 10.62
CA ASP A 37 14.42 15.74 11.63
C ASP A 37 13.03 15.52 11.04
N THR A 38 12.11 15.04 11.86
CA THR A 38 10.72 14.77 11.45
C THR A 38 10.07 16.01 10.86
N ASP A 39 10.28 17.17 11.50
CA ASP A 39 9.67 18.45 11.15
C ASP A 39 10.47 19.22 10.08
N SER A 40 11.61 18.68 9.65
CA SER A 40 12.39 19.29 8.58
C SER A 40 11.60 19.37 7.29
N SER A 41 11.58 20.54 6.65
CA SER A 41 10.99 20.73 5.31
C SER A 41 11.86 20.20 4.18
N GLU A 42 13.06 19.70 4.48
CA GLU A 42 13.98 19.19 3.49
C GLU A 42 13.50 17.89 2.86
N THR A 43 13.65 17.79 1.55
CA THR A 43 13.31 16.60 0.79
C THR A 43 14.37 15.52 1.01
N PRO A 44 14.02 14.34 1.57
CA PRO A 44 14.97 13.26 1.75
C PRO A 44 15.33 12.61 0.41
N GLY A 45 16.53 12.05 0.31
CA GLY A 45 16.94 11.19 -0.80
C GLY A 45 16.40 9.75 -0.67
N LEU A 46 16.05 9.34 0.56
CA LEU A 46 15.55 8.01 0.92
C LEU A 46 14.61 8.10 2.10
N VAL A 47 13.59 7.22 2.14
CA VAL A 47 12.75 7.05 3.34
C VAL A 47 12.85 5.61 3.82
N PHE A 48 13.32 5.42 5.04
CA PHE A 48 13.19 4.14 5.75
C PHE A 48 11.80 4.05 6.34
N SER A 49 11.02 3.06 5.92
CA SER A 49 9.72 2.76 6.53
C SER A 49 9.86 1.56 7.46
N TYR A 50 9.68 1.77 8.78
CA TYR A 50 9.91 0.76 9.79
C TYR A 50 8.60 0.29 10.44
N GLY A 51 8.29 -0.99 10.24
CA GLY A 51 7.06 -1.63 10.73
C GLY A 51 6.06 -2.00 9.64
N GLY A 52 4.88 -2.51 10.05
CA GLY A 52 3.89 -3.13 9.17
C GLY A 52 3.36 -2.21 8.07
N ASP A 53 2.62 -1.19 8.46
CA ASP A 53 1.92 -0.28 7.53
C ASP A 53 2.69 1.02 7.26
N ALA A 54 3.91 1.14 7.82
CA ALA A 54 4.75 2.32 7.66
C ALA A 54 5.06 2.65 6.20
N LEU A 55 5.16 1.63 5.33
CA LEU A 55 5.40 1.83 3.90
C LEU A 55 4.25 2.58 3.21
N LEU A 56 3.01 2.32 3.58
CA LEU A 56 1.84 3.02 3.01
C LEU A 56 1.84 4.50 3.41
N GLY A 57 2.15 4.78 4.68
CA GLY A 57 2.34 6.14 5.16
C GLY A 57 3.52 6.85 4.48
N ALA A 58 4.67 6.17 4.36
CA ALA A 58 5.85 6.70 3.68
C ALA A 58 5.56 7.06 2.21
N GLU A 59 4.78 6.23 1.49
CA GLU A 59 4.43 6.54 0.10
C GLU A 59 3.45 7.70 -0.01
N ARG A 60 2.50 7.81 0.92
CA ARG A 60 1.56 8.93 0.97
C ARG A 60 2.25 10.26 1.26
N ASP A 61 3.15 10.28 2.25
CA ASP A 61 3.75 11.49 2.76
C ASP A 61 4.99 11.93 1.98
N PHE A 62 5.65 11.01 1.27
CA PHE A 62 6.84 11.23 0.44
C PHE A 62 6.70 10.57 -0.94
N PRO A 63 5.72 10.97 -1.75
CA PRO A 63 5.52 10.37 -3.08
C PRO A 63 6.77 10.57 -3.95
N GLY A 64 7.09 9.57 -4.80
CA GLY A 64 8.23 9.61 -5.71
C GLY A 64 9.62 9.42 -5.08
N ILE A 65 9.78 9.62 -3.77
CA ILE A 65 11.04 9.37 -3.06
C ILE A 65 11.23 7.85 -2.92
N PRO A 66 12.42 7.29 -3.14
CA PRO A 66 12.69 5.87 -2.88
C PRO A 66 12.44 5.48 -1.43
N LYS A 67 11.89 4.30 -1.20
CA LYS A 67 11.65 3.73 0.14
C LYS A 67 12.46 2.45 0.33
N LEU A 68 12.97 2.26 1.54
CA LEU A 68 13.49 0.97 2.01
C LEU A 68 12.62 0.47 3.16
N PRO A 69 11.71 -0.50 2.92
CA PRO A 69 10.85 -1.04 3.96
C PRO A 69 11.60 -2.03 4.83
N LEU A 70 11.66 -1.75 6.12
CA LEU A 70 12.21 -2.65 7.13
C LEU A 70 11.09 -3.08 8.08
N ARG A 71 11.22 -4.27 8.64
CA ARG A 71 10.24 -4.81 9.58
C ARG A 71 10.82 -4.82 10.98
N ASP A 72 10.08 -4.27 11.90
CA ASP A 72 10.41 -4.40 13.32
C ASP A 72 10.32 -5.87 13.72
N LYS A 73 11.36 -6.38 14.37
CA LYS A 73 11.43 -7.80 14.79
C LYS A 73 10.54 -8.13 15.99
N SER A 74 10.16 -7.12 16.75
CA SER A 74 9.33 -7.28 17.96
C SER A 74 7.88 -7.65 17.61
N HIS A 75 7.32 -7.06 16.54
CA HIS A 75 5.93 -7.24 16.12
C HIS A 75 5.79 -7.98 14.78
N ASN A 76 6.83 -7.95 13.95
CA ASN A 76 6.85 -8.56 12.62
C ASN A 76 8.12 -9.37 12.40
N PRO A 77 8.31 -10.49 13.11
CA PRO A 77 9.56 -11.25 13.09
C PRO A 77 9.93 -11.69 11.66
N ARG A 78 11.22 -11.60 11.38
CA ARG A 78 11.85 -12.03 10.14
C ARG A 78 12.87 -13.11 10.42
N CYS A 79 13.17 -13.92 9.41
CA CYS A 79 14.29 -14.84 9.49
C CYS A 79 15.62 -14.08 9.60
N GLN A 80 16.68 -14.76 10.06
CA GLN A 80 17.99 -14.15 10.26
C GLN A 80 18.53 -13.46 9.00
N ARG A 81 18.24 -13.99 7.80
CA ARG A 81 18.67 -13.39 6.51
C ARG A 81 17.96 -12.08 6.17
N HIS A 82 16.80 -11.83 6.75
CA HIS A 82 15.96 -10.65 6.48
C HIS A 82 15.73 -9.81 7.74
N CYS A 83 16.62 -9.91 8.74
CA CYS A 83 16.63 -8.98 9.85
C CYS A 83 17.11 -7.60 9.38
N GLU A 84 16.89 -6.58 10.19
CA GLU A 84 17.16 -5.18 9.85
C GLU A 84 18.60 -4.98 9.37
N ARG A 85 19.59 -5.54 10.11
CA ARG A 85 21.02 -5.44 9.77
C ARG A 85 21.32 -6.03 8.41
N GLN A 86 20.84 -7.25 8.14
CA GLN A 86 21.10 -7.92 6.86
C GLN A 86 20.44 -7.19 5.67
N CYS A 87 19.27 -6.60 5.89
CA CYS A 87 18.62 -5.78 4.88
C CYS A 87 19.38 -4.47 4.61
N LEU A 88 19.90 -3.81 5.66
CA LEU A 88 20.72 -2.61 5.52
C LEU A 88 22.06 -2.91 4.86
N ASP A 89 22.75 -3.97 5.27
CA ASP A 89 24.00 -4.42 4.63
C ASP A 89 23.79 -4.67 3.14
N ALA A 90 22.73 -5.40 2.80
CA ALA A 90 22.38 -5.68 1.41
C ALA A 90 22.10 -4.40 0.60
N PHE A 91 21.43 -3.42 1.20
CA PHE A 91 21.16 -2.13 0.57
C PHE A 91 22.44 -1.33 0.34
N PHE A 92 23.25 -1.12 1.38
CA PHE A 92 24.49 -0.33 1.28
C PHE A 92 25.59 -1.00 0.46
N GLU A 93 25.54 -2.31 0.31
CA GLU A 93 26.39 -3.07 -0.61
C GLU A 93 25.91 -3.06 -2.06
N GLY A 94 24.77 -2.45 -2.34
CA GLY A 94 24.18 -2.38 -3.68
C GLY A 94 23.65 -3.72 -4.19
N ARG A 95 23.33 -4.65 -3.29
CA ARG A 95 22.79 -5.98 -3.62
C ARG A 95 21.26 -5.99 -3.82
N ILE A 96 20.59 -4.86 -3.62
CA ILE A 96 19.15 -4.71 -3.73
C ILE A 96 18.82 -3.75 -4.85
N ALA A 97 17.91 -4.15 -5.74
CA ALA A 97 17.44 -3.31 -6.82
C ALA A 97 16.32 -2.37 -6.37
N LEU A 98 16.27 -1.19 -6.98
CA LEU A 98 15.12 -0.30 -6.90
C LEU A 98 14.09 -0.76 -7.92
N ALA A 99 12.89 -1.11 -7.46
CA ALA A 99 11.77 -1.47 -8.30
C ALA A 99 10.65 -0.42 -8.26
N GLU A 100 9.85 -0.38 -9.32
CA GLU A 100 8.70 0.50 -9.44
C GLU A 100 7.40 -0.30 -9.30
N TYR A 101 6.51 0.18 -8.44
CA TYR A 101 5.23 -0.46 -8.17
C TYR A 101 4.07 0.44 -8.57
N MET A 102 3.07 -0.16 -9.21
CA MET A 102 1.83 0.53 -9.58
C MET A 102 1.13 1.09 -8.36
N LYS A 103 0.58 2.29 -8.50
CA LYS A 103 -0.37 2.90 -7.56
C LYS A 103 -1.71 3.08 -8.24
N LEU A 104 -2.78 3.13 -7.47
CA LEU A 104 -4.09 3.57 -7.92
C LEU A 104 -4.28 5.06 -7.68
N ARG A 105 -5.06 5.68 -8.54
CA ARG A 105 -5.56 7.04 -8.41
C ARG A 105 -7.07 7.05 -8.55
N ALA A 106 -7.77 7.57 -7.56
CA ALA A 106 -9.19 7.89 -7.67
C ALA A 106 -9.40 9.38 -7.87
N SER A 107 -10.34 9.73 -8.74
CA SER A 107 -10.82 11.11 -8.93
C SER A 107 -12.26 11.19 -8.48
N VAL A 108 -12.55 12.08 -7.53
CA VAL A 108 -13.86 12.23 -6.90
C VAL A 108 -14.07 13.67 -6.41
N HIS A 109 -15.18 14.30 -6.75
CA HIS A 109 -15.50 15.69 -6.33
C HIS A 109 -14.35 16.69 -6.56
N GLY A 110 -13.63 16.57 -7.67
CA GLY A 110 -12.46 17.41 -7.97
C GLY A 110 -11.22 17.15 -7.10
N ARG A 111 -11.24 16.11 -6.28
CA ARG A 111 -10.10 15.65 -5.47
C ARG A 111 -9.47 14.41 -6.07
N GLU A 112 -8.19 14.23 -5.81
CA GLU A 112 -7.45 13.02 -6.15
C GLU A 112 -7.01 12.29 -4.88
N LEU A 113 -7.23 10.97 -4.86
CA LEU A 113 -6.72 10.06 -3.84
C LEU A 113 -5.76 9.09 -4.51
N THR A 114 -4.63 8.79 -3.87
CA THR A 114 -3.67 7.80 -4.40
C THR A 114 -3.36 6.75 -3.35
N ALA A 115 -3.18 5.51 -3.78
CA ALA A 115 -2.84 4.39 -2.90
C ALA A 115 -1.83 3.45 -3.56
N LEU A 116 -0.88 2.95 -2.77
CA LEU A 116 0.02 1.87 -3.18
C LEU A 116 -0.68 0.51 -3.17
N ASN A 117 -1.54 0.27 -2.19
CA ASN A 117 -2.23 -1.01 -1.98
C ASN A 117 -3.63 -1.04 -2.59
N ASP A 118 -4.57 -0.32 -2.02
CA ASP A 118 -5.98 -0.34 -2.41
C ASP A 118 -6.68 1.00 -2.17
N ILE A 119 -7.79 1.18 -2.86
CA ILE A 119 -8.79 2.23 -2.60
C ILE A 119 -10.08 1.51 -2.23
N VAL A 120 -10.65 1.86 -1.09
CA VAL A 120 -11.79 1.19 -0.50
C VAL A 120 -12.98 2.13 -0.47
N LEU A 121 -14.09 1.68 -1.04
CA LEU A 121 -15.42 2.25 -0.83
C LEU A 121 -16.10 1.40 0.22
N GLU A 122 -16.46 2.00 1.34
CA GLU A 122 -17.15 1.30 2.41
C GLU A 122 -18.31 2.12 2.95
N ARG A 123 -19.16 1.45 3.71
CA ARG A 123 -20.30 2.09 4.35
C ARG A 123 -19.84 3.06 5.43
N ARG A 124 -20.48 4.22 5.48
CA ARG A 124 -20.32 5.16 6.58
C ARG A 124 -21.49 5.09 7.57
N LEU A 125 -21.21 4.95 8.85
CA LEU A 125 -22.06 5.27 10.00
C LEU A 125 -23.20 4.32 10.42
N HIS A 126 -23.58 3.26 9.72
CA HIS A 126 -24.62 2.37 10.27
C HIS A 126 -24.23 0.90 10.21
N PRO A 127 -24.29 0.18 11.36
CA PRO A 127 -23.96 -1.25 11.39
C PRO A 127 -24.92 -2.14 10.59
N LEU A 128 -26.06 -1.63 10.12
CA LEU A 128 -27.15 -2.44 9.59
C LEU A 128 -27.53 -2.17 8.13
N GLY A 129 -26.68 -1.58 7.31
CA GLY A 129 -27.03 -1.36 5.89
C GLY A 129 -25.86 -1.65 4.96
N ALA A 130 -26.09 -2.29 3.83
CA ALA A 130 -25.12 -2.41 2.75
C ALA A 130 -25.16 -1.19 1.85
N ILE A 131 -24.04 -0.87 1.19
CA ILE A 131 -24.02 0.09 0.09
C ILE A 131 -24.51 -0.59 -1.18
N ARG A 132 -25.11 0.23 -2.09
CA ARG A 132 -25.41 -0.21 -3.45
C ARG A 132 -24.64 0.63 -4.43
N PHE A 133 -23.98 -0.02 -5.36
CA PHE A 133 -23.20 0.66 -6.38
C PHE A 133 -23.22 -0.11 -7.69
N GLN A 134 -22.80 0.55 -8.73
CA GLN A 134 -22.63 -0.03 -10.06
C GLN A 134 -21.32 0.45 -10.64
N ALA A 135 -20.51 -0.48 -11.16
CA ALA A 135 -19.24 -0.16 -11.80
C ALA A 135 -19.36 -0.31 -13.33
N SER A 136 -18.51 0.39 -14.06
CA SER A 136 -18.24 0.16 -15.47
C SER A 136 -16.73 0.20 -15.71
N VAL A 137 -16.27 -0.50 -16.74
CA VAL A 137 -14.85 -0.59 -17.09
C VAL A 137 -14.67 0.01 -18.49
N ASN A 138 -13.71 0.92 -18.63
CA ASN A 138 -13.34 1.57 -19.90
C ASN A 138 -14.53 2.24 -20.64
N GLY A 139 -15.47 2.80 -19.88
CA GLY A 139 -16.69 3.40 -20.46
C GLY A 139 -17.62 2.40 -21.14
N GLY A 140 -17.42 1.10 -20.94
CA GLY A 140 -18.28 0.04 -21.44
C GLY A 140 -19.64 -0.04 -20.72
N ALA A 141 -20.42 -1.06 -21.06
CA ALA A 141 -21.69 -1.31 -20.41
C ALA A 141 -21.51 -1.49 -18.89
N PRO A 142 -22.45 -0.96 -18.09
CA PRO A 142 -22.40 -1.13 -16.64
C PRO A 142 -22.41 -2.62 -16.26
N LEU A 143 -21.55 -2.99 -15.33
CA LEU A 143 -21.58 -4.30 -14.68
C LEU A 143 -22.88 -4.50 -13.87
N PRO A 144 -23.21 -5.72 -13.45
CA PRO A 144 -24.33 -5.94 -12.55
C PRO A 144 -24.27 -5.03 -11.32
N ARG A 145 -25.43 -4.61 -10.82
CA ARG A 145 -25.52 -3.87 -9.57
C ARG A 145 -25.07 -4.73 -8.42
N VAL A 146 -24.28 -4.15 -7.52
CA VAL A 146 -23.75 -4.83 -6.34
C VAL A 146 -24.37 -4.24 -5.08
N ILE A 147 -24.75 -5.12 -4.16
CA ILE A 147 -25.10 -4.77 -2.78
C ILE A 147 -24.09 -5.48 -1.91
N ALA A 148 -23.25 -4.72 -1.22
CA ALA A 148 -22.15 -5.26 -0.42
C ALA A 148 -21.81 -4.33 0.75
N ASP A 149 -20.97 -4.81 1.69
CA ASP A 149 -20.47 -3.98 2.78
C ASP A 149 -19.39 -3.02 2.30
N ALA A 150 -18.54 -3.48 1.36
CA ALA A 150 -17.50 -2.65 0.76
C ALA A 150 -17.13 -3.11 -0.66
N LEU A 151 -16.52 -2.19 -1.43
CA LEU A 151 -15.79 -2.46 -2.65
C LEU A 151 -14.31 -2.14 -2.41
N VAL A 152 -13.45 -3.12 -2.58
CA VAL A 152 -11.98 -2.98 -2.49
C VAL A 152 -11.40 -2.99 -3.89
N ILE A 153 -10.75 -1.92 -4.29
CA ILE A 153 -10.07 -1.82 -5.58
C ILE A 153 -8.57 -1.83 -5.31
N ALA A 154 -7.89 -2.90 -5.73
CA ALA A 154 -6.53 -3.21 -5.31
C ALA A 154 -5.51 -3.21 -6.46
N THR A 155 -4.28 -2.82 -6.14
CA THR A 155 -3.09 -3.08 -6.98
C THR A 155 -2.61 -4.53 -6.79
N PRO A 156 -1.68 -5.04 -7.60
CA PRO A 156 -0.98 -6.29 -7.34
C PRO A 156 -0.33 -6.33 -5.94
N TYR A 157 0.28 -5.21 -5.50
CA TYR A 157 0.82 -5.10 -4.14
C TYR A 157 -0.27 -5.27 -3.07
N GLY A 158 -1.38 -4.55 -3.21
CA GLY A 158 -2.53 -4.60 -2.29
C GLY A 158 -3.31 -5.91 -2.36
N SER A 159 -3.17 -6.68 -3.46
CA SER A 159 -3.88 -7.96 -3.63
C SER A 159 -3.61 -8.97 -2.52
N THR A 160 -2.48 -8.84 -1.82
CA THR A 160 -2.11 -9.72 -0.70
C THR A 160 -2.71 -9.32 0.65
N GLY A 161 -3.36 -8.16 0.72
CA GLY A 161 -4.00 -7.56 1.91
C GLY A 161 -5.50 -7.77 1.98
N TYR A 162 -6.27 -6.68 1.99
CA TYR A 162 -7.74 -6.73 2.14
C TYR A 162 -8.41 -7.48 0.98
N PHE A 163 -7.96 -7.30 -0.26
CA PHE A 163 -8.44 -8.08 -1.40
C PHE A 163 -8.36 -9.58 -1.12
N LYS A 164 -7.20 -10.08 -0.61
CA LYS A 164 -7.03 -11.49 -0.27
C LYS A 164 -7.94 -11.95 0.87
N SER A 165 -8.24 -11.10 1.83
CA SER A 165 -9.14 -11.47 2.94
C SER A 165 -10.55 -11.79 2.45
N ILE A 166 -10.98 -11.12 1.37
CA ILE A 166 -12.27 -11.36 0.72
C ILE A 166 -12.20 -12.56 -0.21
N THR A 167 -11.25 -12.56 -1.15
CA THR A 167 -11.23 -13.48 -2.30
C THR A 167 -10.48 -14.79 -2.05
N ARG A 168 -9.67 -14.86 -0.99
CA ARG A 168 -8.73 -15.93 -0.68
C ARG A 168 -7.59 -16.10 -1.69
N GLY A 169 -7.56 -15.25 -2.73
CA GLY A 169 -6.54 -15.20 -3.77
C GLY A 169 -5.75 -13.90 -3.80
N ALA A 170 -4.73 -13.86 -4.64
CA ALA A 170 -3.97 -12.66 -4.98
C ALA A 170 -3.66 -12.70 -6.47
N PHE A 171 -3.30 -11.57 -7.05
CA PHE A 171 -2.94 -11.46 -8.47
C PHE A 171 -1.64 -10.66 -8.62
N GLU A 172 -0.95 -10.88 -9.75
CA GLU A 172 0.35 -10.26 -10.04
C GLU A 172 0.25 -9.10 -11.03
N ARG A 173 -0.82 -9.02 -11.82
CA ARG A 173 -1.04 -7.99 -12.86
C ARG A 173 -2.49 -7.55 -12.89
N GLY A 174 -2.71 -6.29 -13.25
CA GLY A 174 -4.05 -5.72 -13.40
C GLY A 174 -4.51 -4.92 -12.19
N ILE A 175 -5.80 -4.59 -12.20
CA ILE A 175 -6.52 -3.92 -11.10
C ILE A 175 -7.62 -4.87 -10.64
N GLY A 176 -7.62 -5.23 -9.37
CA GLY A 176 -8.61 -6.13 -8.78
C GLY A 176 -9.75 -5.36 -8.11
N LEU A 177 -10.98 -5.76 -8.38
CA LEU A 177 -12.17 -5.32 -7.66
C LEU A 177 -12.67 -6.49 -6.82
N ALA A 178 -12.80 -6.34 -5.51
CA ALA A 178 -13.38 -7.34 -4.64
C ALA A 178 -14.56 -6.76 -3.86
N TYR A 179 -15.61 -7.55 -3.74
CA TYR A 179 -16.85 -7.19 -3.06
C TYR A 179 -16.91 -7.88 -1.71
N SER A 180 -16.93 -7.09 -0.64
CA SER A 180 -17.03 -7.64 0.71
C SER A 180 -18.49 -7.99 1.02
N ASN A 181 -18.74 -9.27 1.33
CA ASN A 181 -20.06 -9.80 1.63
C ASN A 181 -21.15 -9.40 0.60
N PRO A 182 -20.94 -9.65 -0.70
CA PRO A 182 -21.97 -9.34 -1.68
C PRO A 182 -23.21 -10.25 -1.45
N ILE A 183 -24.40 -9.68 -1.63
CA ILE A 183 -25.65 -10.46 -1.49
C ILE A 183 -25.78 -11.47 -2.62
N ASP A 184 -25.42 -11.05 -3.84
CA ASP A 184 -25.51 -11.86 -5.05
C ASP A 184 -24.31 -11.59 -5.97
N GLY A 185 -24.03 -12.53 -6.89
CA GLY A 185 -23.09 -12.35 -7.97
C GLY A 185 -21.67 -12.80 -7.65
N GLU A 186 -20.73 -12.34 -8.48
CA GLU A 186 -19.32 -12.65 -8.35
C GLU A 186 -18.69 -11.92 -7.16
N GLN A 187 -17.71 -12.57 -6.55
CA GLN A 187 -17.04 -12.01 -5.38
C GLN A 187 -15.91 -11.04 -5.79
N PHE A 188 -15.34 -11.19 -6.97
CA PHE A 188 -14.27 -10.32 -7.45
C PHE A 188 -14.14 -10.37 -8.97
N LEU A 189 -13.43 -9.37 -9.50
CA LEU A 189 -13.04 -9.23 -10.91
C LEU A 189 -11.61 -8.69 -10.97
N VAL A 190 -10.82 -9.12 -11.94
CA VAL A 190 -9.52 -8.51 -12.25
C VAL A 190 -9.54 -8.00 -13.68
N VAL A 191 -9.21 -6.73 -13.87
CA VAL A 191 -9.17 -6.06 -15.17
C VAL A 191 -7.74 -5.67 -15.54
N GLY A 192 -7.50 -5.26 -16.78
CA GLY A 192 -6.18 -4.84 -17.25
C GLY A 192 -5.60 -3.65 -16.48
N GLU A 193 -4.27 -3.51 -16.49
CA GLU A 193 -3.56 -2.42 -15.78
C GLU A 193 -3.95 -1.02 -16.30
N ASP A 194 -4.27 -0.91 -17.59
CA ASP A 194 -4.65 0.33 -18.25
C ASP A 194 -6.15 0.64 -18.15
N SER A 195 -6.89 -0.17 -17.40
CA SER A 195 -8.33 0.02 -17.27
C SER A 195 -8.68 1.24 -16.43
N SER A 196 -9.71 1.94 -16.86
CA SER A 196 -10.41 2.97 -16.09
C SER A 196 -11.71 2.39 -15.55
N ILE A 197 -11.93 2.50 -14.25
CA ILE A 197 -13.11 1.97 -13.55
C ILE A 197 -13.91 3.15 -13.07
N SER A 198 -15.17 3.28 -13.52
CA SER A 198 -16.12 4.26 -13.00
C SER A 198 -17.09 3.56 -12.05
N VAL A 199 -17.37 4.17 -10.92
CA VAL A 199 -18.30 3.63 -9.92
C VAL A 199 -19.31 4.69 -9.57
N LYS A 200 -20.60 4.32 -9.64
CA LYS A 200 -21.74 5.14 -9.25
C LYS A 200 -22.36 4.60 -7.98
N ILE A 201 -22.58 5.46 -6.99
CA ILE A 201 -23.32 5.15 -5.77
C ILE A 201 -24.82 5.16 -6.06
N LEU A 202 -25.46 4.04 -5.86
CA LEU A 202 -26.92 3.91 -6.01
C LEU A 202 -27.65 4.04 -4.69
N ARG A 203 -26.97 3.71 -3.57
CA ARG A 203 -27.45 3.90 -2.20
C ARG A 203 -26.26 3.96 -1.24
N GLY A 204 -26.12 5.10 -0.57
CA GLY A 204 -25.15 5.37 0.50
C GLY A 204 -25.80 5.46 1.88
N PRO A 205 -25.20 6.23 2.81
CA PRO A 205 -23.94 6.95 2.65
C PRO A 205 -22.72 6.03 2.63
N ALA A 206 -21.70 6.44 1.90
CA ALA A 206 -20.44 5.71 1.79
C ALA A 206 -19.23 6.64 2.02
N ILE A 207 -18.05 6.05 2.22
CA ILE A 207 -16.81 6.76 2.29
C ILE A 207 -15.80 6.09 1.35
N LEU A 208 -15.07 6.88 0.59
CA LEU A 208 -13.98 6.44 -0.27
C LEU A 208 -12.65 6.78 0.41
N GLN A 209 -11.81 5.77 0.66
CA GLN A 209 -10.52 5.93 1.33
C GLN A 209 -9.40 5.32 0.49
N ALA A 210 -8.20 5.92 0.55
CA ALA A 210 -7.01 5.43 -0.13
C ALA A 210 -6.02 4.85 0.89
N GLY A 211 -5.73 3.56 0.77
CA GLY A 211 -4.81 2.87 1.67
C GLY A 211 -5.18 3.05 3.14
N ASN A 212 -4.17 3.27 3.98
CA ASN A 212 -4.34 3.56 5.40
C ASN A 212 -4.52 5.07 5.71
N SER A 213 -4.98 5.87 4.75
CA SER A 213 -5.20 7.30 4.97
C SER A 213 -6.31 7.52 6.02
N PRO A 214 -6.11 8.38 7.03
CA PRO A 214 -7.16 8.72 7.97
C PRO A 214 -8.24 9.64 7.35
N LYS A 215 -8.00 10.16 6.15
CA LYS A 215 -8.90 11.07 5.44
C LYS A 215 -9.58 10.33 4.29
N GLY A 216 -10.90 10.29 4.32
CA GLY A 216 -11.74 9.79 3.23
C GLY A 216 -12.58 10.89 2.62
N VAL A 217 -13.26 10.55 1.51
CA VAL A 217 -14.25 11.41 0.85
C VAL A 217 -15.62 10.77 1.04
N GLU A 218 -16.55 11.53 1.63
CA GLU A 218 -17.93 11.09 1.83
C GLU A 218 -18.68 11.12 0.52
N LEU A 219 -19.51 10.09 0.29
CA LEU A 219 -20.30 9.91 -0.90
C LEU A 219 -21.75 9.61 -0.54
N THR A 220 -22.66 10.14 -1.36
CA THR A 220 -24.10 9.97 -1.25
C THR A 220 -24.68 9.36 -2.51
N ASP A 221 -25.99 9.14 -2.51
CA ASP A 221 -26.72 8.62 -3.66
C ASP A 221 -26.50 9.51 -4.90
N GLY A 222 -26.13 8.90 -6.01
CA GLY A 222 -25.87 9.59 -7.27
C GLY A 222 -24.42 10.02 -7.48
N ASP A 223 -23.60 10.06 -6.45
CA ASP A 223 -22.17 10.39 -6.58
C ASP A 223 -21.45 9.36 -7.43
N GLU A 224 -20.46 9.85 -8.18
CA GLU A 224 -19.62 9.04 -9.05
C GLU A 224 -18.13 9.33 -8.80
N PHE A 225 -17.30 8.30 -8.94
CA PHE A 225 -15.86 8.43 -8.93
C PHE A 225 -15.21 7.53 -9.98
N THR A 226 -14.00 7.86 -10.37
CA THR A 226 -13.21 7.04 -11.30
C THR A 226 -11.90 6.59 -10.66
N ILE A 227 -11.47 5.38 -10.99
CA ILE A 227 -10.19 4.82 -10.56
C ILE A 227 -9.43 4.30 -11.77
N ALA A 228 -8.13 4.59 -11.81
CA ALA A 228 -7.18 4.07 -12.78
C ALA A 228 -5.79 3.94 -12.15
N ALA A 229 -4.86 3.35 -12.88
CA ALA A 229 -3.45 3.41 -12.51
C ALA A 229 -2.97 4.87 -12.45
N ALA A 230 -2.24 5.22 -11.40
CA ALA A 230 -1.60 6.52 -11.29
C ALA A 230 -0.41 6.61 -12.26
N ARG A 231 -0.12 7.82 -12.75
CA ARG A 231 1.06 8.06 -13.59
C ARG A 231 2.36 7.84 -12.83
N GLU A 232 2.39 8.29 -11.58
CA GLU A 232 3.53 8.14 -10.71
C GLU A 232 3.50 6.77 -10.04
N LYS A 233 4.62 6.05 -10.12
CA LYS A 233 4.82 4.76 -9.46
C LYS A 233 5.51 4.94 -8.12
N ALA A 234 5.28 4.03 -7.20
CA ALA A 234 6.05 3.94 -5.97
C ALA A 234 7.42 3.31 -6.26
N ARG A 235 8.48 3.91 -5.71
CA ARG A 235 9.87 3.46 -5.86
C ARG A 235 10.32 2.79 -4.57
N ILE A 236 10.55 1.47 -4.60
CA ILE A 236 10.78 0.69 -3.38
C ILE A 236 11.96 -0.27 -3.59
N TYR A 237 12.88 -0.29 -2.62
CA TYR A 237 13.99 -1.23 -2.57
C TYR A 237 13.57 -2.52 -1.86
N GLY A 238 14.01 -3.65 -2.34
CA GLY A 238 14.03 -4.92 -1.63
C GLY A 238 12.68 -5.52 -1.26
N LEU A 239 11.58 -5.08 -1.86
CA LEU A 239 10.25 -5.54 -1.46
C LEU A 239 10.07 -7.04 -1.69
N ASP A 240 10.59 -7.57 -2.79
CA ASP A 240 10.50 -8.98 -3.16
C ASP A 240 11.66 -9.78 -2.57
N GLU A 241 12.87 -9.20 -2.54
CA GLU A 241 14.08 -9.82 -2.00
C GLU A 241 13.97 -10.09 -0.50
N PHE A 242 13.24 -9.27 0.24
CA PHE A 242 13.06 -9.42 1.69
C PHE A 242 11.87 -10.33 2.07
N ARG A 243 11.45 -11.20 1.16
CA ARG A 243 10.38 -12.17 1.39
C ARG A 243 10.88 -13.58 1.15
N CYS A 244 10.60 -14.49 2.08
CA CYS A 244 10.87 -15.91 1.92
C CYS A 244 9.88 -16.74 2.72
N GLN A 245 9.86 -18.06 2.47
CA GLN A 245 8.96 -18.99 3.15
C GLN A 245 9.18 -19.02 4.68
N GLU A 246 10.43 -18.90 5.14
CA GLU A 246 10.75 -18.84 6.57
C GLU A 246 10.14 -17.60 7.24
N CYS A 247 10.27 -16.40 6.63
CA CYS A 247 9.62 -15.18 7.11
C CYS A 247 8.09 -15.32 7.17
N TYR A 248 7.52 -15.98 6.18
CA TYR A 248 6.08 -16.26 6.17
C TYR A 248 5.65 -17.17 7.31
N ASN A 249 6.42 -18.23 7.57
CA ASN A 249 6.14 -19.17 8.65
C ASN A 249 6.28 -18.51 10.03
N LEU A 250 7.35 -17.76 10.26
CA LEU A 250 7.57 -17.03 11.51
C LEU A 250 6.40 -16.08 11.82
N ARG A 251 5.95 -15.32 10.83
CA ARG A 251 4.80 -14.42 11.01
C ARG A 251 3.50 -15.18 11.35
N ARG A 252 3.28 -16.37 10.77
CA ARG A 252 2.11 -17.19 11.09
C ARG A 252 2.17 -17.76 12.51
N MET A 253 3.36 -18.15 12.97
CA MET A 253 3.56 -18.63 14.33
C MET A 253 3.35 -17.51 15.34
N HIS A 254 3.98 -16.37 15.15
CA HIS A 254 3.83 -15.20 16.03
C HIS A 254 2.37 -14.72 16.16
N GLY A 255 1.60 -14.72 15.07
CA GLY A 255 0.18 -14.38 15.13
C GLY A 255 -0.71 -15.42 15.83
N ARG A 256 -0.21 -16.66 16.06
CA ARG A 256 -0.92 -17.68 16.84
C ARG A 256 -0.61 -17.62 18.32
N ASP A 257 0.60 -17.21 18.67
CA ASP A 257 1.05 -17.10 20.07
C ASP A 257 0.53 -15.82 20.75
N ALA A 258 -0.01 -14.88 19.95
CA ALA A 258 -0.61 -13.63 20.43
C ALA A 258 -2.14 -13.74 20.71
N LEU A 259 -2.74 -14.92 20.52
CA LEU A 259 -4.14 -15.24 20.86
C LEU A 259 -4.18 -16.17 22.07
#